data_1d981c45c138992c03d432d2b968bfa9
#
_entry.id   1d981c45c138992c03d432d2b968bfa9
#
_cell.length_a   1.000
_cell.length_b   1.000
_cell.length_c   1.000
_cell.angle_alpha   90.00
_cell.angle_beta   90.00
_cell.angle_gamma   90.00
#
_symmetry.space_group_name_H-M   'P 1'
#
loop_
_entity.id
_entity.type
_entity.pdbx_description
1 polymer ?
#
loop_
_entity_poly.entity_id
_entity_poly.type
_entity_poly.pdbx_seq_one_letter_code
_entity_poly.pdbx_strand_id
1 'polypeptide(L)'
;HAPDPVTQTMTRLAANDEARHVAFGVAHLKESVKHDPHLLDRLNQSVHRRHDALQHIVGLNQEVIDALTLITAGGWSHQALRKGSQQVTKLIQDMDSGRRNQLLRLGFSKEQAATLSELHTKNFM
;
A
#
# COMPACT_ATOMS: atom_id res chain seq x y z
N HIS A 1 7.76 7.61 -12.54
CA HIS A 1 8.55 8.21 -13.65
C HIS A 1 7.73 9.28 -14.38
N ALA A 2 7.55 10.45 -13.76
CA ALA A 2 7.00 11.60 -14.47
C ALA A 2 8.07 12.12 -15.45
N PRO A 3 7.69 12.47 -16.69
CA PRO A 3 8.64 12.83 -17.74
C PRO A 3 9.29 14.21 -17.56
N ASP A 4 8.70 15.07 -16.74
CA ASP A 4 9.16 16.44 -16.55
C ASP A 4 9.48 16.77 -15.08
N PRO A 5 10.40 17.72 -14.81
CA PRO A 5 10.84 18.05 -13.46
C PRO A 5 9.75 18.66 -12.57
N VAL A 6 8.76 19.37 -13.17
CA VAL A 6 7.68 20.01 -12.41
C VAL A 6 6.76 18.93 -11.83
N THR A 7 6.29 18.01 -12.69
CA THR A 7 5.45 16.87 -12.26
C THR A 7 6.19 15.98 -11.26
N GLN A 8 7.49 15.73 -11.44
CA GLN A 8 8.30 14.99 -10.46
C GLN A 8 8.31 15.70 -9.10
N THR A 9 8.49 17.01 -9.10
CA THR A 9 8.53 17.80 -7.86
C THR A 9 7.16 17.80 -7.17
N MET A 10 6.08 18.03 -7.92
CA MET A 10 4.71 18.02 -7.38
C MET A 10 4.35 16.66 -6.79
N THR A 11 4.63 15.57 -7.51
CA THR A 11 4.36 14.20 -7.05
C THR A 11 5.14 13.88 -5.78
N ARG A 12 6.41 14.31 -5.69
CA ARG A 12 7.22 14.11 -4.49
C ARG A 12 6.68 14.90 -3.29
N LEU A 13 6.24 16.14 -3.50
CA LEU A 13 5.64 16.94 -2.43
C LEU A 13 4.33 16.31 -1.94
N ALA A 14 3.45 15.90 -2.86
CA ALA A 14 2.21 15.20 -2.52
C ALA A 14 2.47 13.90 -1.76
N ALA A 15 3.44 13.08 -2.19
CA ALA A 15 3.83 11.85 -1.50
C ALA A 15 4.37 12.12 -0.08
N ASN A 16 5.13 13.21 0.11
CA ASN A 16 5.62 13.60 1.43
C ASN A 16 4.47 14.04 2.36
N ASP A 17 3.48 14.76 1.84
CA ASP A 17 2.31 15.17 2.63
C ASP A 17 1.46 13.96 2.99
N GLU A 18 1.23 13.05 2.06
CA GLU A 18 0.51 11.81 2.34
C GLU A 18 1.24 10.95 3.39
N ALA A 19 2.56 10.85 3.32
CA ALA A 19 3.35 10.15 4.33
C ALA A 19 3.17 10.77 5.74
N ARG A 20 3.04 12.10 5.85
CA ARG A 20 2.74 12.77 7.14
C ARG A 20 1.32 12.46 7.62
N HIS A 21 0.32 12.46 6.72
CA HIS A 21 -1.06 12.10 7.07
C HIS A 21 -1.14 10.67 7.60
N VAL A 22 -0.50 9.72 6.92
CA VAL A 22 -0.42 8.33 7.38
C VAL A 22 0.29 8.23 8.73
N ALA A 23 1.43 8.90 8.90
CA ALA A 23 2.17 8.90 10.16
C ALA A 23 1.35 9.47 11.33
N PHE A 24 0.62 10.57 11.09
CA PHE A 24 -0.30 11.17 12.07
C PHE A 24 -1.43 10.21 12.43
N GLY A 25 -2.09 9.61 11.43
CA GLY A 25 -3.16 8.64 11.64
C GLY A 25 -2.71 7.43 12.46
N VAL A 26 -1.55 6.87 12.15
CA VAL A 26 -0.97 5.75 12.90
C VAL A 26 -0.63 6.16 14.34
N ALA A 27 -0.06 7.35 14.56
CA ALA A 27 0.26 7.85 15.89
C ALA A 27 -1.01 8.07 16.73
N HIS A 28 -2.05 8.66 16.14
CA HIS A 28 -3.34 8.87 16.79
C HIS A 28 -4.01 7.55 17.16
N LEU A 29 -4.08 6.59 16.22
CA LEU A 29 -4.63 5.26 16.49
C LEU A 29 -3.85 4.52 17.58
N LYS A 30 -2.52 4.60 17.55
CA LYS A 30 -1.67 3.99 18.57
C LYS A 30 -1.96 4.55 19.97
N GLU A 31 -2.18 5.86 20.09
CA GLU A 31 -2.54 6.47 21.35
C GLU A 31 -3.95 6.04 21.79
N SER A 32 -4.89 5.99 20.85
CA SER A 32 -6.27 5.52 21.14
C SER A 32 -6.30 4.06 21.61
N VAL A 33 -5.49 3.19 21.01
CA VAL A 33 -5.38 1.76 21.41
C VAL A 33 -4.85 1.60 22.85
N LYS A 34 -3.96 2.50 23.32
CA LYS A 34 -3.52 2.48 24.72
C LYS A 34 -4.65 2.72 25.72
N HIS A 35 -5.59 3.59 25.35
CA HIS A 35 -6.75 3.92 26.19
C HIS A 35 -7.90 2.92 26.04
N ASP A 36 -8.02 2.29 24.86
CA ASP A 36 -9.04 1.31 24.55
C ASP A 36 -8.44 0.15 23.72
N PRO A 37 -7.92 -0.91 24.36
CA PRO A 37 -7.35 -2.07 23.67
C PRO A 37 -8.34 -2.78 22.73
N HIS A 38 -9.66 -2.72 22.98
CA HIS A 38 -10.70 -3.29 22.11
C HIS A 38 -10.77 -2.59 20.74
N LEU A 39 -10.11 -1.43 20.60
CA LEU A 39 -10.02 -0.75 19.32
C LEU A 39 -9.32 -1.60 18.26
N LEU A 40 -8.35 -2.45 18.63
CA LEU A 40 -7.69 -3.37 17.68
C LEU A 40 -8.67 -4.35 17.06
N ASP A 41 -9.60 -4.91 17.86
CA ASP A 41 -10.62 -5.82 17.34
C ASP A 41 -11.58 -5.10 16.39
N ARG A 42 -11.97 -3.87 16.72
CA ARG A 42 -12.81 -3.03 15.84
C ARG A 42 -12.09 -2.67 14.54
N LEU A 43 -10.80 -2.36 14.60
CA LEU A 43 -9.97 -2.10 13.42
C LEU A 43 -9.85 -3.34 12.54
N ASN A 44 -9.58 -4.51 13.15
CA ASN A 44 -9.55 -5.78 12.44
C ASN A 44 -10.87 -6.04 11.69
N GLN A 45 -12.01 -5.96 12.38
CA GLN A 45 -13.32 -6.12 11.77
C GLN A 45 -13.59 -5.09 10.66
N SER A 46 -13.12 -3.86 10.82
CA SER A 46 -13.30 -2.82 9.82
C SER A 46 -12.51 -3.10 8.54
N VAL A 47 -11.30 -3.63 8.64
CA VAL A 47 -10.50 -4.06 7.48
C VAL A 47 -11.21 -5.19 6.73
N HIS A 48 -11.70 -6.21 7.44
CA HIS A 48 -12.46 -7.31 6.83
C HIS A 48 -13.73 -6.81 6.14
N ARG A 49 -14.55 -6.00 6.81
CA ARG A 49 -15.77 -5.41 6.19
C ARG A 49 -15.46 -4.59 4.95
N ARG A 50 -14.38 -3.79 4.99
CA ARG A 50 -13.94 -3.03 3.82
C ARG A 50 -13.50 -3.96 2.69
N HIS A 51 -12.74 -5.00 2.99
CA HIS A 51 -12.34 -6.00 2.01
C HIS A 51 -13.56 -6.64 1.35
N ASP A 52 -14.53 -7.11 2.14
CA ASP A 52 -15.74 -7.78 1.65
C ASP A 52 -16.58 -6.83 0.75
N ALA A 53 -16.68 -5.56 1.14
CA ALA A 53 -17.38 -4.56 0.34
C ALA A 53 -16.67 -4.24 -0.99
N LEU A 54 -15.35 -4.33 -1.05
CA LEU A 54 -14.55 -3.94 -2.20
C LEU A 54 -14.04 -5.12 -3.04
N GLN A 55 -14.24 -6.37 -2.60
CA GLN A 55 -13.68 -7.55 -3.29
C GLN A 55 -14.17 -7.73 -4.74
N HIS A 56 -15.31 -7.14 -5.09
CA HIS A 56 -15.88 -7.17 -6.44
C HIS A 56 -15.54 -5.91 -7.26
N ILE A 57 -14.90 -4.94 -6.65
CA ILE A 57 -14.45 -3.73 -7.36
C ILE A 57 -13.09 -4.03 -7.99
N VAL A 58 -12.97 -3.67 -9.26
CA VAL A 58 -11.73 -3.88 -10.02
C VAL A 58 -10.64 -2.99 -9.41
N GLY A 59 -9.73 -3.61 -8.68
CA GLY A 59 -8.54 -2.98 -8.14
C GLY A 59 -7.33 -3.10 -9.08
N LEU A 60 -6.16 -3.45 -8.55
CA LEU A 60 -4.97 -3.80 -9.34
C LEU A 60 -5.22 -5.11 -10.09
N ASN A 61 -5.82 -4.98 -11.27
CA ASN A 61 -5.97 -6.09 -12.22
C ASN A 61 -4.68 -6.27 -13.05
N GLN A 62 -4.65 -7.31 -13.87
CA GLN A 62 -3.50 -7.62 -14.71
C GLN A 62 -3.16 -6.46 -15.67
N GLU A 63 -4.16 -5.77 -16.21
CA GLU A 63 -3.97 -4.63 -17.12
C GLU A 63 -3.22 -3.47 -16.44
N VAL A 64 -3.53 -3.18 -15.18
CA VAL A 64 -2.83 -2.16 -14.39
C VAL A 64 -1.38 -2.58 -14.13
N ILE A 65 -1.15 -3.84 -13.77
CA ILE A 65 0.20 -4.39 -13.57
C ILE A 65 1.03 -4.32 -14.85
N ASP A 66 0.42 -4.67 -15.99
CA ASP A 66 1.07 -4.60 -17.30
C ASP A 66 1.40 -3.16 -17.68
N ALA A 67 0.47 -2.22 -17.47
CA ALA A 67 0.70 -0.80 -17.71
C ALA A 67 1.83 -0.24 -16.84
N LEU A 68 1.86 -0.55 -15.54
CA LEU A 68 2.94 -0.17 -14.64
C LEU A 68 4.28 -0.77 -15.08
N THR A 69 4.27 -2.03 -15.53
CA THR A 69 5.47 -2.71 -16.05
C THR A 69 6.01 -1.99 -17.28
N LEU A 70 5.15 -1.62 -18.22
CA LEU A 70 5.53 -0.89 -19.42
C LEU A 70 6.08 0.50 -19.11
N ILE A 71 5.42 1.24 -18.22
CA ILE A 71 5.85 2.58 -17.80
C ILE A 71 7.23 2.52 -17.14
N THR A 72 7.46 1.53 -16.26
CA THR A 72 8.74 1.39 -15.57
C THR A 72 9.83 0.79 -16.43
N ALA A 73 9.49 -0.03 -17.43
CA ALA A 73 10.44 -0.60 -18.39
C ALA A 73 11.16 0.48 -19.22
N GLY A 74 10.45 1.55 -19.59
CA GLY A 74 11.00 2.62 -20.44
C GLY A 74 11.36 2.15 -21.86
N GLY A 75 10.87 0.98 -22.31
CA GLY A 75 11.13 0.41 -23.62
C GLY A 75 10.51 -0.97 -23.80
N TRP A 76 10.57 -1.51 -25.02
CA TRP A 76 9.87 -2.73 -25.44
C TRP A 76 10.78 -3.97 -25.57
N SER A 77 12.07 -3.86 -25.26
CA SER A 77 12.95 -5.02 -25.30
C SER A 77 12.64 -6.01 -24.17
N HIS A 78 12.90 -7.30 -24.39
CA HIS A 78 12.74 -8.33 -23.35
C HIS A 78 13.47 -7.97 -22.05
N GLN A 79 14.66 -7.38 -22.17
CA GLN A 79 15.45 -6.95 -21.01
C GLN A 79 14.77 -5.78 -20.28
N ALA A 80 14.25 -4.79 -21.01
CA ALA A 80 13.52 -3.65 -20.43
C ALA A 80 12.25 -4.13 -19.69
N LEU A 81 11.44 -4.95 -20.34
CA LEU A 81 10.21 -5.50 -19.74
C LEU A 81 10.49 -6.34 -18.49
N ARG A 82 11.55 -7.16 -18.50
CA ARG A 82 11.96 -7.92 -17.30
C ARG A 82 12.35 -6.98 -16.16
N LYS A 83 13.10 -5.92 -16.43
CA LYS A 83 13.47 -4.90 -15.44
C LYS A 83 12.23 -4.18 -14.90
N GLY A 84 11.29 -3.80 -15.77
CA GLY A 84 10.02 -3.18 -15.38
C GLY A 84 9.21 -4.07 -14.44
N SER A 85 9.03 -5.34 -14.80
CA SER A 85 8.34 -6.33 -13.95
C SER A 85 9.00 -6.50 -12.58
N GLN A 86 10.33 -6.57 -12.52
CA GLN A 86 11.05 -6.65 -11.25
C GLN A 86 10.82 -5.40 -10.38
N GLN A 87 10.79 -4.21 -10.99
CA GLN A 87 10.52 -2.96 -10.27
C GLN A 87 9.09 -2.91 -9.72
N VAL A 88 8.10 -3.35 -10.48
CA VAL A 88 6.71 -3.44 -10.03
C VAL A 88 6.57 -4.46 -8.89
N THR A 89 7.17 -5.64 -9.03
CA THR A 89 7.19 -6.65 -7.96
C THR A 89 7.80 -6.09 -6.67
N LYS A 90 8.94 -5.41 -6.80
CA LYS A 90 9.58 -4.77 -5.64
C LYS A 90 8.68 -3.70 -5.00
N LEU A 91 8.03 -2.86 -5.79
CA LEU A 91 7.09 -1.86 -5.30
C LEU A 91 5.98 -2.50 -4.45
N ILE A 92 5.35 -3.56 -4.96
CA ILE A 92 4.29 -4.29 -4.25
C ILE A 92 4.81 -4.87 -2.92
N GLN A 93 6.01 -5.43 -2.90
CA GLN A 93 6.65 -5.95 -1.70
C GLN A 93 6.97 -4.85 -0.67
N ASP A 94 7.48 -3.71 -1.13
CA ASP A 94 7.79 -2.55 -0.28
C ASP A 94 6.50 -1.99 0.35
N MET A 95 5.40 -1.93 -0.41
CA MET A 95 4.08 -1.51 0.08
C MET A 95 3.52 -2.48 1.12
N ASP A 96 3.59 -3.79 0.89
CA ASP A 96 3.17 -4.81 1.86
C ASP A 96 3.98 -4.69 3.16
N SER A 97 5.30 -4.61 3.04
CA SER A 97 6.19 -4.45 4.20
C SER A 97 5.89 -3.18 4.99
N GLY A 98 5.62 -2.07 4.29
CA GLY A 98 5.22 -0.81 4.92
C GLY A 98 3.92 -0.94 5.72
N ARG A 99 2.88 -1.57 5.15
CA ARG A 99 1.60 -1.82 5.84
C ARG A 99 1.77 -2.73 7.06
N ARG A 100 2.49 -3.84 6.93
CA ARG A 100 2.78 -4.75 8.05
C ARG A 100 3.46 -4.02 9.20
N ASN A 101 4.46 -3.20 8.90
CA ASN A 101 5.17 -2.41 9.90
C ASN A 101 4.23 -1.41 10.62
N GLN A 102 3.30 -0.78 9.91
CA GLN A 102 2.31 0.12 10.53
C GLN A 102 1.35 -0.66 11.44
N LEU A 103 0.85 -1.81 11.01
CA LEU A 103 -0.03 -2.68 11.81
C LEU A 103 0.68 -3.18 13.08
N LEU A 104 1.94 -3.59 12.98
CA LEU A 104 2.76 -3.96 14.14
C LEU A 104 2.92 -2.78 15.12
N ARG A 105 3.12 -1.55 14.63
CA ARG A 105 3.19 -0.35 15.47
C ARG A 105 1.90 -0.04 16.21
N LEU A 106 0.75 -0.43 15.65
CA LEU A 106 -0.57 -0.30 16.29
C LEU A 106 -0.79 -1.35 17.39
N GLY A 107 -0.02 -2.44 17.41
CA GLY A 107 -0.12 -3.50 18.41
C GLY A 107 -0.68 -4.83 17.91
N PHE A 108 -0.93 -4.98 16.61
CA PHE A 108 -1.29 -6.28 16.04
C PHE A 108 -0.14 -7.28 16.14
N SER A 109 -0.45 -8.58 16.25
CA SER A 109 0.55 -9.65 16.14
C SER A 109 1.13 -9.72 14.72
N LYS A 110 2.26 -10.44 14.56
CA LYS A 110 2.85 -10.65 13.24
C LYS A 110 1.90 -11.36 12.28
N GLU A 111 1.17 -12.35 12.77
CA GLU A 111 0.20 -13.13 12.02
C GLU A 111 -0.99 -12.26 11.60
N GLN A 112 -1.54 -11.48 12.53
CA GLN A 112 -2.63 -10.54 12.23
C GLN A 112 -2.18 -9.47 11.22
N ALA A 113 -0.99 -8.89 11.39
CA ALA A 113 -0.45 -7.89 10.48
C ALA A 113 -0.24 -8.46 9.06
N ALA A 114 0.19 -9.72 8.94
CA ALA A 114 0.33 -10.40 7.66
C ALA A 114 -1.04 -10.58 6.98
N THR A 115 -2.01 -11.16 7.68
CA THR A 115 -3.37 -11.38 7.17
C THR A 115 -4.04 -10.07 6.75
N LEU A 116 -4.00 -9.03 7.59
CA LEU A 116 -4.62 -7.74 7.30
C LEU A 116 -3.93 -7.02 6.12
N SER A 117 -2.60 -7.12 6.01
CA SER A 117 -1.88 -6.54 4.88
C SER A 117 -2.21 -7.25 3.57
N GLU A 118 -2.41 -8.56 3.59
CA GLU A 118 -2.80 -9.34 2.42
C GLU A 118 -4.19 -8.95 1.90
N LEU A 119 -5.15 -8.70 2.80
CA LEU A 119 -6.47 -8.19 2.45
C LEU A 119 -6.39 -6.83 1.74
N HIS A 120 -5.52 -5.93 2.20
CA HIS A 120 -5.29 -4.63 1.56
C HIS A 120 -4.63 -4.76 0.18
N THR A 121 -3.74 -5.73 0.00
CA THR A 121 -3.02 -5.90 -1.28
C THR A 121 -3.94 -6.33 -2.42
N LYS A 122 -4.98 -7.10 -2.11
CA LYS A 122 -5.97 -7.57 -3.10
C LYS A 122 -6.93 -6.48 -3.57
N ASN A 123 -7.20 -5.48 -2.74
CA ASN A 123 -8.15 -4.39 -3.01
C ASN A 123 -7.44 -3.04 -2.97
N PHE A 124 -6.47 -2.88 -3.83
CA PHE A 124 -5.67 -1.68 -3.87
C PHE A 124 -6.48 -0.49 -4.42
N MET A 125 -6.89 0.39 -3.56
CA MET A 125 -7.08 1.83 -3.76
C MET A 125 -6.77 2.54 -2.46
#